data_2157e4a0f1fcc3b34011233753f2dacb
#
_entry.id   2157e4a0f1fcc3b34011233753f2dacb
#
_cell.length_a   1.000
_cell.length_b   1.000
_cell.length_c   1.000
_cell.angle_alpha   90.00
_cell.angle_beta   90.00
_cell.angle_gamma   90.00
#
_symmetry.space_group_name_H-M   'P 1'
#
loop_
_entity.id
_entity.type
_entity.pdbx_description
1 polymer ?
#
loop_
_entity_poly.entity_id
_entity_poly.type
_entity_poly.pdbx_seq_one_letter_code
_entity_poly.pdbx_strand_id
1 'polypeptide(L)'
;MTRQEQIEHFEEMVLRMRNTLINKGDDYANADRLSNFKYTAAICGLQPRQIVLTMIAIKVARLGVLLNKPDGPINEPIADSILDLANYAILLDMVVAETDIFTSKPV
;
A
#
# COMPACT_ATOMS: atom_id res chain seq x y z
N MET A 1 -20.10 -2.23 -16.36
CA MET A 1 -19.19 -1.05 -16.36
C MET A 1 -18.68 -0.83 -17.78
N THR A 2 -18.93 0.34 -18.33
CA THR A 2 -18.42 0.73 -19.63
C THR A 2 -16.95 1.12 -19.56
N ARG A 3 -16.29 1.26 -20.73
CA ARG A 3 -14.91 1.72 -20.76
C ARG A 3 -14.76 3.12 -20.15
N GLN A 4 -15.73 4.02 -20.42
CA GLN A 4 -15.70 5.36 -19.86
C GLN A 4 -15.84 5.35 -18.34
N GLU A 5 -16.77 4.56 -17.83
CA GLU A 5 -16.93 4.39 -16.37
C GLU A 5 -15.67 3.81 -15.73
N GLN A 6 -15.01 2.89 -16.40
CA GLN A 6 -13.75 2.31 -15.92
C GLN A 6 -12.64 3.37 -15.83
N ILE A 7 -12.51 4.22 -16.86
CA ILE A 7 -11.51 5.29 -16.88
C ILE A 7 -11.77 6.28 -15.73
N GLU A 8 -13.00 6.71 -15.57
CA GLU A 8 -13.38 7.65 -14.53
C GLU A 8 -13.11 7.09 -13.13
N HIS A 9 -13.46 5.83 -12.91
CA HIS A 9 -13.24 5.16 -11.64
C HIS A 9 -11.73 5.00 -11.35
N PHE A 10 -10.96 4.62 -12.36
CA PHE A 10 -9.51 4.48 -12.24
C PHE A 10 -8.85 5.81 -11.88
N GLU A 11 -9.22 6.88 -12.55
CA GLU A 11 -8.64 8.19 -12.28
C GLU A 11 -9.00 8.72 -10.90
N GLU A 12 -10.24 8.48 -10.46
CA GLU A 12 -10.65 8.80 -9.09
C GLU A 12 -9.82 8.02 -8.07
N MET A 13 -9.60 6.73 -8.31
CA MET A 13 -8.78 5.88 -7.43
C MET A 13 -7.33 6.39 -7.37
N VAL A 14 -6.77 6.79 -8.49
CA VAL A 14 -5.41 7.35 -8.55
C VAL A 14 -5.31 8.63 -7.70
N LEU A 15 -6.30 9.51 -7.77
CA LEU A 15 -6.33 10.71 -6.94
C LEU A 15 -6.40 10.38 -5.46
N ARG A 16 -7.20 9.41 -5.07
CA ARG A 16 -7.30 8.96 -3.68
C ARG A 16 -6.00 8.33 -3.20
N MET A 17 -5.35 7.53 -4.03
CA MET A 17 -4.04 6.95 -3.74
C MET A 17 -3.00 8.03 -3.54
N ARG A 18 -2.94 9.01 -4.43
CA ARG A 18 -2.01 10.13 -4.32
C ARG A 18 -2.25 10.91 -3.03
N ASN A 19 -3.50 11.22 -2.72
CA ASN A 19 -3.83 11.98 -1.51
C ASN A 19 -3.38 11.25 -0.24
N THR A 20 -3.57 9.94 -0.18
CA THR A 20 -3.20 9.15 0.99
C THR A 20 -1.70 8.86 1.02
N LEU A 21 -1.14 8.38 -0.08
CA LEU A 21 0.25 7.96 -0.12
C LEU A 21 1.23 9.13 -0.05
N ILE A 22 0.97 10.18 -0.79
CA ILE A 22 1.89 11.32 -0.89
C ILE A 22 1.52 12.40 0.12
N ASN A 23 0.30 12.93 0.06
CA ASN A 23 -0.05 14.12 0.84
C ASN A 23 -0.15 13.84 2.34
N LYS A 24 -0.85 12.78 2.73
CA LYS A 24 -0.92 12.39 4.15
C LYS A 24 0.39 11.80 4.63
N GLY A 25 1.12 11.12 3.76
CA GLY A 25 2.43 10.59 4.06
C GLY A 25 3.44 11.66 4.47
N ASP A 26 3.26 12.91 4.01
CA ASP A 26 4.12 14.04 4.40
C ASP A 26 4.15 14.25 5.92
N ASP A 27 3.07 13.90 6.62
CA ASP A 27 2.98 14.06 8.07
C ASP A 27 3.77 12.99 8.84
N TYR A 28 4.06 11.85 8.24
CA TYR A 28 4.63 10.68 8.91
C TYR A 28 6.03 10.31 8.44
N ALA A 29 6.44 10.77 7.28
CA ALA A 29 7.75 10.46 6.73
C ALA A 29 8.75 11.56 7.04
N ASN A 30 9.99 11.18 7.30
CA ASN A 30 11.11 12.11 7.33
C ASN A 30 11.66 12.30 5.89
N ALA A 31 12.89 12.78 5.74
CA ALA A 31 13.50 12.98 4.43
C ALA A 31 13.54 11.71 3.58
N ASP A 32 13.69 10.54 4.21
CA ASP A 32 13.54 9.25 3.56
C ASP A 32 12.08 8.81 3.68
N ARG A 33 11.36 8.82 2.58
CA ARG A 33 9.93 8.48 2.51
C ARG A 33 9.64 7.02 2.89
N LEU A 34 10.62 6.15 2.87
CA LEU A 34 10.49 4.73 3.20
C LEU A 34 11.08 4.39 4.58
N SER A 35 11.43 5.40 5.36
CA SER A 35 12.11 5.25 6.64
C SER A 35 11.37 4.36 7.64
N ASN A 36 10.05 4.45 7.68
CA ASN A 36 9.25 3.64 8.60
C ASN A 36 9.41 2.13 8.35
N PHE A 37 9.49 1.74 7.10
CA PHE A 37 9.68 0.32 6.75
C PHE A 37 11.09 -0.14 7.07
N LYS A 38 12.08 0.71 6.85
CA LYS A 38 13.48 0.41 7.19
C LYS A 38 13.68 0.29 8.70
N TYR A 39 13.05 1.18 9.45
CA TYR A 39 13.09 1.18 10.91
C TYR A 39 12.44 -0.08 11.48
N THR A 40 11.23 -0.39 11.01
CA THR A 40 10.50 -1.58 11.44
C THR A 40 11.27 -2.85 11.07
N ALA A 41 11.83 -2.90 9.88
CA ALA A 41 12.64 -4.04 9.43
C ALA A 41 13.85 -4.27 10.34
N ALA A 42 14.54 -3.20 10.73
CA ALA A 42 15.68 -3.29 11.64
C ALA A 42 15.27 -3.84 13.02
N ILE A 43 14.14 -3.38 13.55
CA ILE A 43 13.61 -3.85 14.84
C ILE A 43 13.24 -5.34 14.77
N CYS A 44 12.62 -5.76 13.67
CA CYS A 44 12.11 -7.13 13.51
C CYS A 44 13.15 -8.12 12.98
N GLY A 45 14.32 -7.66 12.56
CA GLY A 45 15.31 -8.51 11.92
C GLY A 45 14.89 -9.01 10.54
N LEU A 46 14.15 -8.17 9.81
CA LEU A 46 13.62 -8.50 8.49
C LEU A 46 14.10 -7.47 7.46
N GLN A 47 13.79 -7.74 6.19
CA GLN A 47 14.02 -6.80 5.11
C GLN A 47 12.82 -5.86 4.99
N PRO A 48 13.01 -4.59 4.54
CA PRO A 48 11.88 -3.67 4.33
C PRO A 48 10.79 -4.24 3.42
N ARG A 49 11.15 -4.98 2.36
CA ARG A 49 10.18 -5.64 1.47
C ARG A 49 9.30 -6.65 2.20
N GLN A 50 9.84 -7.34 3.19
CA GLN A 50 9.09 -8.30 3.99
C GLN A 50 8.08 -7.59 4.91
N ILE A 51 8.45 -6.44 5.42
CA ILE A 51 7.55 -5.62 6.23
C ILE A 51 6.35 -5.15 5.38
N VAL A 52 6.60 -4.62 4.19
CA VAL A 52 5.52 -4.17 3.31
C VAL A 52 4.63 -5.34 2.88
N LEU A 53 5.23 -6.48 2.55
CA LEU A 53 4.47 -7.69 2.20
C LEU A 53 3.58 -8.14 3.36
N THR A 54 4.08 -8.05 4.59
CA THR A 54 3.28 -8.37 5.80
C THR A 54 2.07 -7.44 5.90
N MET A 55 2.24 -6.14 5.64
CA MET A 55 1.14 -5.18 5.65
C MET A 55 0.10 -5.51 4.58
N ILE A 56 0.54 -5.92 3.39
CA ILE A 56 -0.34 -6.39 2.32
C ILE A 56 -1.15 -7.61 2.80
N ALA A 57 -0.47 -8.58 3.41
CA ALA A 57 -1.11 -9.80 3.90
C ALA A 57 -2.19 -9.48 4.94
N ILE A 58 -1.93 -8.54 5.85
CA ILE A 58 -2.89 -8.10 6.85
C ILE A 58 -4.14 -7.50 6.18
N LYS A 59 -3.95 -6.64 5.17
CA LYS A 59 -5.08 -6.04 4.44
C LYS A 59 -5.88 -7.06 3.64
N VAL A 60 -5.22 -8.03 3.03
CA VAL A 60 -5.88 -9.13 2.33
C VAL A 60 -6.73 -9.95 3.30
N ALA A 61 -6.17 -10.32 4.46
CA ALA A 61 -6.91 -11.07 5.48
C ALA A 61 -8.14 -10.30 5.98
N ARG A 62 -7.98 -8.99 6.21
CA ARG A 62 -9.09 -8.12 6.63
C ARG A 62 -10.18 -8.05 5.57
N LEU A 63 -9.80 -7.87 4.31
CA LEU A 63 -10.75 -7.87 3.19
C LEU A 63 -11.48 -9.20 3.07
N GLY A 64 -10.79 -10.32 3.28
CA GLY A 64 -11.43 -11.64 3.29
C GLY A 64 -12.56 -11.75 4.30
N VAL A 65 -12.38 -11.14 5.47
CA VAL A 65 -13.44 -11.10 6.49
C VAL A 65 -14.56 -10.15 6.10
N LEU A 66 -14.22 -8.92 5.70
CA LEU A 66 -15.20 -7.88 5.39
C LEU A 66 -16.09 -8.24 4.20
N LEU A 67 -15.51 -8.82 3.14
CA LEU A 67 -16.26 -9.18 1.94
C LEU A 67 -17.21 -10.36 2.15
N ASN A 68 -16.98 -11.16 3.20
CA ASN A 68 -17.81 -12.33 3.50
C ASN A 68 -18.80 -12.09 4.64
N LYS A 69 -18.92 -10.87 5.16
CA LYS A 69 -19.91 -10.56 6.19
C LYS A 69 -21.29 -10.40 5.57
N PRO A 70 -22.31 -11.16 6.04
CA PRO A 70 -23.66 -11.08 5.49
C PRO A 70 -24.29 -9.69 5.62
N ASP A 71 -24.01 -8.98 6.71
CA ASP A 71 -24.60 -7.67 7.02
C ASP A 71 -23.69 -6.50 6.63
N GLY A 72 -22.59 -6.79 5.94
CA GLY A 72 -21.61 -5.78 5.56
C GLY A 72 -20.72 -5.33 6.71
N PRO A 73 -19.73 -4.49 6.44
CA PRO A 73 -18.83 -3.97 7.45
C PRO A 73 -19.54 -2.94 8.35
N ILE A 74 -19.23 -2.98 9.65
CA ILE A 74 -19.83 -2.09 10.64
C ILE A 74 -18.98 -0.83 10.86
N ASN A 75 -17.66 -1.03 11.00
CA ASN A 75 -16.75 0.04 11.45
C ASN A 75 -15.72 0.46 10.41
N GLU A 76 -15.52 -0.32 9.37
CA GLU A 76 -14.49 -0.03 8.37
C GLU A 76 -15.05 -0.23 6.96
N PRO A 77 -15.09 0.82 6.15
CA PRO A 77 -15.49 0.68 4.75
C PRO A 77 -14.54 -0.23 3.98
N ILE A 78 -15.11 -1.12 3.17
CA ILE A 78 -14.34 -2.00 2.29
C ILE A 78 -13.43 -1.15 1.37
N ALA A 79 -13.96 -0.03 0.88
CA ALA A 79 -13.23 0.86 -0.01
C ALA A 79 -11.91 1.36 0.60
N ASP A 80 -11.89 1.64 1.91
CA ASP A 80 -10.68 2.12 2.59
C ASP A 80 -9.61 1.02 2.65
N SER A 81 -10.01 -0.21 2.91
CA SER A 81 -9.09 -1.35 2.92
C SER A 81 -8.53 -1.66 1.53
N ILE A 82 -9.34 -1.50 0.49
CA ILE A 82 -8.87 -1.66 -0.90
C ILE A 82 -7.86 -0.55 -1.25
N LEU A 83 -8.14 0.69 -0.86
CA LEU A 83 -7.23 1.81 -1.08
C LEU A 83 -5.89 1.58 -0.38
N ASP A 84 -5.92 1.13 0.87
CA ASP A 84 -4.70 0.81 1.62
C ASP A 84 -3.90 -0.29 0.94
N LEU A 85 -4.58 -1.35 0.47
CA LEU A 85 -3.94 -2.44 -0.25
C LEU A 85 -3.26 -1.95 -1.52
N ALA A 86 -3.93 -1.11 -2.30
CA ALA A 86 -3.37 -0.52 -3.51
C ALA A 86 -2.12 0.32 -3.21
N ASN A 87 -2.17 1.13 -2.16
CA ASN A 87 -1.03 1.95 -1.74
C ASN A 87 0.14 1.10 -1.24
N TYR A 88 -0.13 0.03 -0.50
CA TYR A 88 0.94 -0.89 -0.07
C TYR A 88 1.57 -1.62 -1.26
N ALA A 89 0.81 -1.93 -2.30
CA ALA A 89 1.37 -2.52 -3.51
C ALA A 89 2.36 -1.57 -4.19
N ILE A 90 2.02 -0.28 -4.27
CA ILE A 90 2.93 0.75 -4.80
C ILE A 90 4.16 0.91 -3.89
N LEU A 91 3.96 0.92 -2.58
CA LEU A 91 5.07 0.99 -1.62
C LEU A 91 6.00 -0.21 -1.73
N LEU A 92 5.46 -1.40 -1.97
CA LEU A 92 6.27 -2.59 -2.20
C LEU A 92 7.15 -2.41 -3.45
N ASP A 93 6.59 -1.91 -4.53
CA ASP A 93 7.34 -1.60 -5.75
C ASP A 93 8.47 -0.61 -5.46
N MET A 94 8.20 0.44 -4.69
CA MET A 94 9.20 1.45 -4.33
C MET A 94 10.34 0.86 -3.48
N VAL A 95 10.01 0.05 -2.49
CA VAL A 95 11.00 -0.60 -1.62
C VAL A 95 11.87 -1.56 -2.42
N VAL A 96 11.28 -2.34 -3.30
CA VAL A 96 12.02 -3.28 -4.17
C VAL A 96 12.91 -2.50 -5.13
N ALA A 97 12.39 -1.45 -5.75
CA ALA A 97 13.16 -0.61 -6.68
C ALA A 97 14.37 0.03 -6.00
N GLU A 98 14.19 0.56 -4.81
CA GLU A 98 15.29 1.18 -4.04
C GLU A 98 16.36 0.15 -3.70
N THR A 99 15.98 -1.04 -3.29
CA THR A 99 16.93 -2.13 -3.00
C THR A 99 17.66 -2.56 -4.28
N ASP A 100 16.94 -2.68 -5.38
CA ASP A 100 17.50 -3.14 -6.65
C ASP A 100 18.50 -2.13 -7.24
N ILE A 101 18.36 -0.83 -6.96
CA ILE A 101 19.37 0.16 -7.35
C ILE A 101 20.74 -0.19 -6.80
N PHE A 102 20.81 -0.74 -5.58
CA PHE A 102 22.07 -1.10 -4.92
C PHE A 102 22.54 -2.53 -5.23
N THR A 103 21.64 -3.41 -5.63
CA THR A 103 21.92 -4.84 -5.80
C THR A 103 21.86 -5.29 -7.26
N SER A 104 21.12 -4.58 -8.10
CA SER A 104 21.04 -4.90 -9.52
C SER A 104 22.35 -4.59 -10.22
N LYS A 105 22.80 -5.53 -11.03
CA LYS A 105 23.96 -5.29 -11.86
C LYS A 105 23.55 -4.48 -13.08
N PRO A 106 24.35 -3.48 -13.46
CA PRO A 106 24.12 -2.78 -14.71
C PRO A 106 24.17 -3.78 -15.85
N VAL A 107 23.25 -3.65 -16.73
CA VAL A 107 23.20 -4.50 -17.93
C VAL A 107 24.07 -3.91 -19.01
#